data_b76dd8fbfa2fdeab48fe3787a351a088
#
_entry.id   b76dd8fbfa2fdeab48fe3787a351a088
#
_cell.length_a   1.000
_cell.length_b   1.000
_cell.length_c   1.000
_cell.angle_alpha   90.00
_cell.angle_beta   90.00
_cell.angle_gamma   90.00
#
_symmetry.space_group_name_H-M   'P 1'
#
loop_
_entity.id
_entity.type
_entity.pdbx_description
1 polymer ?
#
loop_
_entity_poly.entity_id
_entity_poly.type
_entity_poly.pdbx_seq_one_letter_code
_entity_poly.pdbx_strand_id
1 'polypeptide(L)'
;EEPTDIQEYALVDAFTGQTVRTFNSIKSTGKMGLMKSTYRLNFSDFNQPGTYYLKAGKAVSPHFPINNHVYNGTADFLLNYMRQQRCGYNPFLKDSCHVHDGYILYHPTKTGQHIDVRGGWHDATDYLQYTTTSANAIYQMMFAYQENPESFGDFYDAAGLPGANGIPDIVDEIKWGLDWLNRMNPAPGELYNQIADDRDHAGMRLPNKDKVDYGYGPGNGRPVYFCSGEPQVRGQFMNATTGVASTAGKYASCFALGARLLKNFYPEFAAEIEAKADAAYQQGVKKPGACQTASVLSPYIYEEDNWVDDMELGAMELFKSTGDLTYLQQAVEYGRREPVTPWMGADSARHY
;
A
#
# COMPACT_ATOMS: atom_id res chain seq x y z
N GLU A 1 23.02 28.60 6.84
CA GLU A 1 22.21 29.51 7.66
C GLU A 1 22.89 29.74 8.99
N GLU A 2 22.89 30.99 9.49
CA GLU A 2 23.45 31.35 10.77
C GLU A 2 22.55 30.83 11.89
N PRO A 3 23.11 30.38 13.04
CA PRO A 3 22.32 30.04 14.20
C PRO A 3 21.58 31.30 14.68
N THR A 4 20.25 31.18 14.81
CA THR A 4 19.43 32.28 15.32
C THR A 4 19.11 31.99 16.78
N ASP A 5 19.43 32.91 17.69
CA ASP A 5 18.99 32.81 19.07
C ASP A 5 17.57 33.34 19.17
N ILE A 6 16.63 32.42 19.36
CA ILE A 6 15.20 32.68 19.47
C ILE A 6 14.85 32.60 20.96
N GLN A 7 14.47 33.70 21.59
CA GLN A 7 14.07 33.76 23.00
C GLN A 7 12.55 33.71 23.18
N GLU A 8 11.81 34.18 22.18
CA GLU A 8 10.36 34.19 22.16
C GLU A 8 9.83 34.03 20.74
N TYR A 9 8.56 33.62 20.61
CA TYR A 9 7.85 33.59 19.36
C TYR A 9 6.38 33.97 19.59
N ALA A 10 5.76 34.52 18.56
CA ALA A 10 4.38 35.00 18.59
C ALA A 10 3.49 34.16 17.67
N LEU A 11 2.30 33.87 18.13
CA LEU A 11 1.21 33.44 17.28
C LEU A 11 0.47 34.70 16.81
N VAL A 12 0.34 34.84 15.51
CA VAL A 12 -0.22 36.04 14.86
C VAL A 12 -1.46 35.65 14.08
N ASP A 13 -2.54 36.39 14.22
CA ASP A 13 -3.74 36.23 13.41
C ASP A 13 -3.43 36.61 11.95
N ALA A 14 -3.74 35.69 11.03
CA ALA A 14 -3.36 35.84 9.62
C ALA A 14 -4.15 36.90 8.86
N PHE A 15 -5.33 37.29 9.35
CA PHE A 15 -6.19 38.28 8.72
C PHE A 15 -5.91 39.69 9.23
N THR A 16 -5.72 39.82 10.55
CA THR A 16 -5.52 41.14 11.19
C THR A 16 -4.07 41.54 11.32
N GLY A 17 -3.14 40.59 11.27
CA GLY A 17 -1.73 40.80 11.56
C GLY A 17 -1.41 41.10 13.02
N GLN A 18 -2.37 40.92 13.91
CA GLN A 18 -2.20 41.17 15.34
C GLN A 18 -1.61 39.96 16.04
N THR A 19 -0.67 40.21 16.97
CA THR A 19 -0.16 39.14 17.85
C THR A 19 -1.27 38.74 18.81
N VAL A 20 -1.67 37.47 18.72
CA VAL A 20 -2.70 36.88 19.58
C VAL A 20 -2.10 36.40 20.90
N ARG A 21 -0.91 35.82 20.83
CA ARG A 21 -0.19 35.32 22.01
C ARG A 21 1.30 35.22 21.75
N THR A 22 2.09 35.51 22.78
CA THR A 22 3.53 35.30 22.79
C THR A 22 3.88 34.12 23.69
N PHE A 23 4.90 33.34 23.27
CA PHE A 23 5.38 32.15 23.95
C PHE A 23 6.89 32.22 24.11
N ASN A 24 7.40 31.59 25.17
CA ASN A 24 8.82 31.43 25.46
C ASN A 24 9.26 29.97 25.63
N SER A 25 8.38 29.02 25.39
CA SER A 25 8.66 27.58 25.46
C SER A 25 9.36 27.09 24.20
N ILE A 26 10.66 27.37 24.11
CA ILE A 26 11.49 27.02 22.96
C ILE A 26 12.42 25.87 23.35
N LYS A 27 12.39 24.79 22.56
CA LYS A 27 13.30 23.65 22.73
C LYS A 27 14.24 23.56 21.53
N SER A 28 15.53 23.78 21.76
CA SER A 28 16.53 23.45 20.76
C SER A 28 16.62 21.96 20.55
N THR A 29 16.61 21.54 19.28
CA THR A 29 16.73 20.13 18.86
C THR A 29 18.03 19.85 18.12
N GLY A 30 18.92 20.86 18.03
CA GLY A 30 20.23 20.71 17.43
C GLY A 30 20.24 20.71 15.91
N LYS A 31 21.23 20.06 15.32
CA LYS A 31 21.41 19.96 13.86
C LYS A 31 20.44 18.93 13.26
N MET A 32 19.84 19.27 12.14
CA MET A 32 19.02 18.34 11.35
C MET A 32 19.32 18.51 9.85
N GLY A 33 19.86 17.49 9.22
CA GLY A 33 20.28 17.54 7.81
C GLY A 33 21.28 18.66 7.55
N LEU A 34 20.98 19.57 6.63
CA LEU A 34 21.79 20.74 6.30
C LEU A 34 21.59 21.93 7.26
N MET A 35 20.58 21.91 8.11
CA MET A 35 20.30 22.98 9.08
C MET A 35 21.22 22.86 10.28
N LYS A 36 21.95 23.94 10.62
CA LYS A 36 22.89 23.96 11.73
C LYS A 36 22.19 23.93 13.10
N SER A 37 20.98 24.48 13.18
CA SER A 37 20.16 24.48 14.39
C SER A 37 18.68 24.38 14.03
N THR A 38 17.93 23.66 14.85
CA THR A 38 16.48 23.53 14.74
C THR A 38 15.83 23.70 16.11
N TYR A 39 14.58 24.14 16.12
CA TYR A 39 13.84 24.44 17.35
C TYR A 39 12.42 23.88 17.26
N ARG A 40 11.90 23.40 18.39
CA ARG A 40 10.48 23.13 18.56
C ARG A 40 9.82 24.29 19.30
N LEU A 41 8.77 24.84 18.68
CA LEU A 41 7.97 25.93 19.21
C LEU A 41 6.63 25.31 19.63
N ASN A 42 6.39 25.24 20.94
CA ASN A 42 5.19 24.59 21.47
C ASN A 42 4.11 25.61 21.80
N PHE A 43 2.97 25.52 21.10
CA PHE A 43 1.77 26.31 21.32
C PHE A 43 0.51 25.45 21.52
N SER A 44 0.68 24.20 21.98
CA SER A 44 -0.40 23.20 22.12
C SER A 44 -1.50 23.62 23.13
N ASP A 45 -1.22 24.57 24.00
CA ASP A 45 -2.19 25.14 24.94
C ASP A 45 -3.04 26.28 24.34
N PHE A 46 -2.83 26.61 23.06
CA PHE A 46 -3.65 27.53 22.31
C PHE A 46 -4.58 26.78 21.37
N ASN A 47 -5.90 26.88 21.61
CA ASN A 47 -6.93 26.12 20.90
C ASN A 47 -8.06 26.98 20.32
N GLN A 48 -7.89 28.29 20.25
CA GLN A 48 -8.87 29.19 19.63
C GLN A 48 -8.95 28.92 18.13
N PRO A 49 -10.15 28.66 17.58
CA PRO A 49 -10.30 28.51 16.14
C PRO A 49 -9.94 29.77 15.38
N GLY A 50 -9.23 29.61 14.26
CA GLY A 50 -8.78 30.73 13.41
C GLY A 50 -7.69 30.30 12.44
N THR A 51 -7.20 31.27 11.67
CA THR A 51 -6.03 31.08 10.80
C THR A 51 -4.87 31.93 11.31
N TYR A 52 -3.74 31.29 11.52
CA TYR A 52 -2.60 31.89 12.19
C TYR A 52 -1.29 31.62 11.46
N TYR A 53 -0.24 32.34 11.87
CA TYR A 53 1.14 32.02 11.56
C TYR A 53 2.03 32.28 12.77
N LEU A 54 3.17 31.58 12.82
CA LEU A 54 4.19 31.83 13.84
C LEU A 54 5.20 32.87 13.34
N LYS A 55 5.60 33.77 14.23
CA LYS A 55 6.67 34.72 14.01
C LYS A 55 7.71 34.58 15.10
N ALA A 56 8.96 34.27 14.72
CA ALA A 56 10.11 34.11 15.61
C ALA A 56 11.26 34.95 15.10
N GLY A 57 11.49 36.12 15.70
CA GLY A 57 12.44 37.10 15.17
C GLY A 57 12.06 37.54 13.74
N LYS A 58 12.94 37.24 12.78
CA LYS A 58 12.72 37.53 11.34
C LYS A 58 12.02 36.38 10.61
N ALA A 59 11.95 35.18 11.20
CA ALA A 59 11.33 34.03 10.59
C ALA A 59 9.81 34.08 10.76
N VAL A 60 9.09 33.68 9.69
CA VAL A 60 7.63 33.59 9.64
C VAL A 60 7.28 32.24 9.05
N SER A 61 6.35 31.52 9.71
CA SER A 61 5.83 30.26 9.19
C SER A 61 4.83 30.47 8.03
N PRO A 62 4.52 29.45 7.25
CA PRO A 62 3.28 29.42 6.49
C PRO A 62 2.06 29.65 7.39
N HIS A 63 0.93 30.12 6.82
CA HIS A 63 -0.32 30.20 7.52
C HIS A 63 -0.90 28.80 7.75
N PHE A 64 -1.52 28.59 8.92
CA PHE A 64 -2.18 27.33 9.26
C PHE A 64 -3.48 27.58 10.01
N PRO A 65 -4.52 26.76 9.78
CA PRO A 65 -5.76 26.84 10.55
C PRO A 65 -5.63 26.10 11.88
N ILE A 66 -6.36 26.58 12.89
CA ILE A 66 -6.67 25.86 14.14
C ILE A 66 -8.17 25.67 14.19
N ASN A 67 -8.64 24.45 14.11
CA ASN A 67 -10.05 24.08 14.33
C ASN A 67 -10.20 22.57 14.49
N ASN A 68 -11.39 22.11 14.87
CA ASN A 68 -11.67 20.68 15.08
C ASN A 68 -11.85 19.89 13.76
N HIS A 69 -11.85 20.57 12.61
CA HIS A 69 -12.12 19.98 11.30
C HIS A 69 -10.98 20.18 10.30
N VAL A 70 -9.79 20.51 10.78
CA VAL A 70 -8.64 20.85 9.93
C VAL A 70 -8.23 19.73 8.98
N TYR A 71 -8.50 18.47 9.33
CA TYR A 71 -8.21 17.29 8.51
C TYR A 71 -9.43 16.72 7.77
N ASN A 72 -10.61 17.36 7.86
CA ASN A 72 -11.78 16.89 7.13
C ASN A 72 -11.51 16.85 5.63
N GLY A 73 -11.85 15.75 4.98
CA GLY A 73 -11.63 15.51 3.57
C GLY A 73 -10.19 15.19 3.18
N THR A 74 -9.21 15.20 4.11
CA THR A 74 -7.81 14.87 3.79
C THR A 74 -7.68 13.40 3.38
N ALA A 75 -8.38 12.50 4.06
CA ALA A 75 -8.36 11.09 3.75
C ALA A 75 -8.91 10.83 2.34
N ASP A 76 -10.06 11.42 2.00
CA ASP A 76 -10.66 11.31 0.66
C ASP A 76 -9.76 11.93 -0.42
N PHE A 77 -9.09 13.03 -0.11
CA PHE A 77 -8.11 13.64 -1.02
C PHE A 77 -6.95 12.69 -1.34
N LEU A 78 -6.43 11.96 -0.34
CA LEU A 78 -5.35 10.99 -0.52
C LEU A 78 -5.76 9.80 -1.41
N LEU A 79 -7.03 9.40 -1.41
CA LEU A 79 -7.54 8.36 -2.32
C LEU A 79 -7.39 8.72 -3.80
N ASN A 80 -7.29 10.02 -4.14
CA ASN A 80 -7.01 10.43 -5.53
C ASN A 80 -5.68 9.89 -6.04
N TYR A 81 -4.67 9.72 -5.15
CA TYR A 81 -3.42 9.10 -5.55
C TYR A 81 -3.63 7.64 -5.97
N MET A 82 -4.38 6.86 -5.19
CA MET A 82 -4.69 5.47 -5.52
C MET A 82 -5.46 5.38 -6.85
N ARG A 83 -6.48 6.22 -7.03
CA ARG A 83 -7.25 6.27 -8.30
C ARG A 83 -6.38 6.62 -9.50
N GLN A 84 -5.37 7.48 -9.35
CA GLN A 84 -4.42 7.82 -10.42
C GLN A 84 -3.52 6.64 -10.79
N GLN A 85 -3.24 5.74 -9.86
CA GLN A 85 -2.42 4.55 -10.07
C GLN A 85 -3.22 3.36 -10.63
N ARG A 86 -4.54 3.45 -10.77
CA ARG A 86 -5.34 2.33 -11.28
C ARG A 86 -4.83 1.81 -12.62
N CYS A 87 -4.57 0.52 -12.67
CA CYS A 87 -4.37 -0.26 -13.89
C CYS A 87 -5.74 -0.78 -14.37
N GLY A 88 -5.95 -0.95 -15.65
CA GLY A 88 -7.29 -1.12 -16.21
C GLY A 88 -7.93 0.25 -16.44
N TYR A 89 -9.19 0.45 -16.03
CA TYR A 89 -9.83 1.77 -16.19
C TYR A 89 -9.26 2.79 -15.22
N ASN A 90 -8.79 3.91 -15.76
CA ASN A 90 -8.25 5.03 -15.00
C ASN A 90 -9.18 6.25 -15.12
N PRO A 91 -9.81 6.70 -14.00
CA PRO A 91 -10.81 7.78 -14.05
C PRO A 91 -10.23 9.15 -14.40
N PHE A 92 -8.94 9.39 -14.15
CA PHE A 92 -8.27 10.65 -14.53
C PHE A 92 -8.00 10.74 -16.02
N LEU A 93 -7.62 9.64 -16.63
CA LEU A 93 -7.40 9.54 -18.07
C LEU A 93 -8.72 9.33 -18.83
N LYS A 94 -9.78 8.87 -18.16
CA LYS A 94 -11.04 8.40 -18.74
C LYS A 94 -10.79 7.38 -19.85
N ASP A 95 -9.81 6.52 -19.65
CA ASP A 95 -9.34 5.52 -20.59
C ASP A 95 -8.77 4.32 -19.83
N SER A 96 -8.53 3.23 -20.56
CA SER A 96 -8.01 1.99 -19.98
C SER A 96 -6.60 1.71 -20.44
N CYS A 97 -5.81 1.02 -19.59
CA CYS A 97 -4.49 0.51 -19.91
C CYS A 97 -4.38 -0.97 -19.55
N HIS A 98 -3.44 -1.67 -20.16
CA HIS A 98 -3.04 -3.06 -19.81
C HIS A 98 -4.24 -4.03 -19.73
N VAL A 99 -5.20 -3.87 -20.63
CA VAL A 99 -6.44 -4.66 -20.65
C VAL A 99 -6.27 -6.08 -21.22
N HIS A 100 -5.05 -6.41 -21.65
CA HIS A 100 -4.70 -7.73 -22.21
C HIS A 100 -3.80 -8.55 -21.28
N ASP A 101 -3.63 -8.14 -20.02
CA ASP A 101 -2.82 -8.87 -19.06
C ASP A 101 -3.48 -10.19 -18.64
N GLY A 102 -2.75 -11.29 -18.55
CA GLY A 102 -1.34 -11.40 -18.90
C GLY A 102 -0.98 -12.85 -19.20
N TYR A 103 0.32 -13.15 -19.39
CA TYR A 103 0.82 -14.47 -19.72
C TYR A 103 1.58 -15.09 -18.56
N ILE A 104 1.18 -16.28 -18.16
CA ILE A 104 1.72 -16.99 -16.99
C ILE A 104 3.16 -17.42 -17.22
N LEU A 105 4.02 -17.18 -16.24
CA LEU A 105 5.39 -17.69 -16.17
C LEU A 105 5.60 -18.54 -14.92
N TYR A 106 6.52 -19.50 -14.99
CA TYR A 106 6.94 -20.39 -13.91
C TYR A 106 5.87 -21.33 -13.35
N HIS A 107 4.68 -21.36 -13.89
CA HIS A 107 3.70 -22.36 -13.50
C HIS A 107 4.07 -23.73 -14.11
N PRO A 108 4.01 -24.83 -13.36
CA PRO A 108 4.47 -26.14 -13.84
C PRO A 108 3.76 -26.66 -15.09
N THR A 109 2.50 -26.26 -15.30
CA THR A 109 1.67 -26.76 -16.41
C THR A 109 0.98 -25.68 -17.23
N LYS A 110 0.99 -24.40 -16.77
CA LYS A 110 0.25 -23.30 -17.41
C LYS A 110 1.14 -22.20 -17.98
N THR A 111 2.46 -22.34 -17.89
CA THR A 111 3.38 -21.34 -18.46
C THR A 111 3.08 -21.09 -19.93
N GLY A 112 2.96 -19.79 -20.30
CA GLY A 112 2.59 -19.33 -21.64
C GLY A 112 1.09 -19.22 -21.88
N GLN A 113 0.22 -19.71 -20.99
CA GLN A 113 -1.21 -19.52 -21.08
C GLN A 113 -1.60 -18.12 -20.64
N HIS A 114 -2.66 -17.58 -21.23
CA HIS A 114 -3.24 -16.30 -20.84
C HIS A 114 -4.12 -16.44 -19.60
N ILE A 115 -4.04 -15.44 -18.71
CA ILE A 115 -4.89 -15.28 -17.52
C ILE A 115 -5.40 -13.85 -17.45
N ASP A 116 -6.64 -13.63 -17.05
CA ASP A 116 -7.21 -12.30 -16.82
C ASP A 116 -6.81 -11.79 -15.42
N VAL A 117 -5.85 -10.89 -15.39
CA VAL A 117 -5.35 -10.23 -14.15
C VAL A 117 -5.42 -8.71 -14.24
N ARG A 118 -6.37 -8.20 -15.01
CA ARG A 118 -6.62 -6.75 -15.14
C ARG A 118 -7.04 -6.13 -13.83
N GLY A 119 -6.69 -4.86 -13.59
CA GLY A 119 -7.04 -4.11 -12.39
C GLY A 119 -5.85 -3.85 -11.48
N GLY A 120 -6.11 -3.53 -10.22
CA GLY A 120 -5.09 -3.15 -9.26
C GLY A 120 -4.44 -1.79 -9.55
N TRP A 121 -3.23 -1.59 -9.07
CA TRP A 121 -2.50 -0.33 -9.18
C TRP A 121 -1.09 -0.55 -9.70
N HIS A 122 -0.60 0.39 -10.47
CA HIS A 122 0.82 0.48 -10.82
C HIS A 122 1.64 0.76 -9.56
N ASP A 123 2.82 0.18 -9.46
CA ASP A 123 3.68 0.31 -8.26
C ASP A 123 4.28 1.72 -8.17
N ALA A 124 4.70 2.30 -9.28
CA ALA A 124 5.32 3.62 -9.35
C ALA A 124 5.00 4.34 -10.67
N THR A 125 5.99 5.03 -11.25
CA THR A 125 5.92 5.62 -12.61
C THR A 125 6.28 4.62 -13.72
N ASP A 126 6.84 3.48 -13.37
CA ASP A 126 6.77 2.25 -14.13
C ASP A 126 5.38 1.63 -13.94
N TYR A 127 5.04 0.64 -14.74
CA TYR A 127 3.70 0.06 -14.68
C TYR A 127 3.69 -1.37 -14.15
N LEU A 128 4.77 -1.77 -13.44
CA LEU A 128 4.80 -3.03 -12.73
C LEU A 128 3.71 -3.06 -11.66
N GLN A 129 3.28 -4.28 -11.32
CA GLN A 129 2.35 -4.51 -10.22
C GLN A 129 2.88 -5.66 -9.38
N TYR A 130 2.85 -5.48 -8.07
CA TYR A 130 3.34 -6.45 -7.10
C TYR A 130 2.31 -6.75 -6.04
N THR A 131 2.16 -8.02 -5.71
CA THR A 131 1.29 -8.42 -4.59
C THR A 131 1.81 -7.86 -3.28
N THR A 132 3.12 -7.78 -3.08
CA THR A 132 3.71 -7.30 -1.83
C THR A 132 3.31 -5.85 -1.51
N THR A 133 3.41 -4.94 -2.47
CA THR A 133 3.05 -3.52 -2.26
C THR A 133 1.54 -3.30 -2.28
N SER A 134 0.83 -3.96 -3.20
CA SER A 134 -0.62 -3.82 -3.32
C SER A 134 -1.37 -4.39 -2.13
N ALA A 135 -0.97 -5.57 -1.62
CA ALA A 135 -1.59 -6.15 -0.43
C ALA A 135 -1.38 -5.27 0.81
N ASN A 136 -0.19 -4.69 0.97
CA ASN A 136 0.08 -3.73 2.04
C ASN A 136 -0.83 -2.50 1.93
N ALA A 137 -0.95 -1.91 0.73
CA ALA A 137 -1.84 -0.76 0.51
C ALA A 137 -3.31 -1.11 0.81
N ILE A 138 -3.80 -2.28 0.35
CA ILE A 138 -5.15 -2.76 0.63
C ILE A 138 -5.37 -2.92 2.13
N TYR A 139 -4.45 -3.60 2.82
CA TYR A 139 -4.56 -3.84 4.26
C TYR A 139 -4.59 -2.52 5.05
N GLN A 140 -3.70 -1.59 4.72
CA GLN A 140 -3.64 -0.26 5.33
C GLN A 140 -4.94 0.54 5.14
N MET A 141 -5.51 0.54 3.94
CA MET A 141 -6.80 1.19 3.68
C MET A 141 -7.95 0.53 4.46
N MET A 142 -7.98 -0.80 4.52
CA MET A 142 -8.97 -1.54 5.31
C MET A 142 -8.86 -1.21 6.80
N PHE A 143 -7.65 -1.19 7.33
CA PHE A 143 -7.39 -0.84 8.72
C PHE A 143 -7.78 0.60 9.03
N ALA A 144 -7.42 1.55 8.15
CA ALA A 144 -7.79 2.95 8.31
C ALA A 144 -9.31 3.15 8.34
N TYR A 145 -10.05 2.47 7.45
CA TYR A 145 -11.51 2.52 7.43
C TYR A 145 -12.13 1.87 8.67
N GLN A 146 -11.62 0.72 9.11
CA GLN A 146 -12.09 0.03 10.31
C GLN A 146 -11.98 0.91 11.56
N GLU A 147 -10.85 1.61 11.71
CA GLU A 147 -10.56 2.44 12.88
C GLU A 147 -11.28 3.80 12.86
N ASN A 148 -11.53 4.37 11.68
CA ASN A 148 -12.10 5.72 11.54
C ASN A 148 -13.07 5.82 10.34
N PRO A 149 -14.17 5.08 10.30
CA PRO A 149 -15.07 5.05 9.14
C PRO A 149 -15.69 6.42 8.82
N GLU A 150 -15.92 7.26 9.84
CA GLU A 150 -16.50 8.60 9.70
C GLU A 150 -15.55 9.61 9.03
N SER A 151 -14.29 9.27 8.85
CA SER A 151 -13.31 10.13 8.16
C SER A 151 -13.39 10.05 6.64
N PHE A 152 -14.20 9.13 6.11
CA PHE A 152 -14.30 8.85 4.68
C PHE A 152 -15.72 9.17 4.17
N GLY A 153 -15.78 9.92 3.07
CA GLY A 153 -17.03 10.29 2.39
C GLY A 153 -17.38 9.37 1.23
N ASP A 154 -18.46 9.75 0.55
CA ASP A 154 -18.98 9.10 -0.66
C ASP A 154 -19.18 10.20 -1.71
N PHE A 155 -18.15 10.44 -2.52
CA PHE A 155 -18.09 11.52 -3.54
C PHE A 155 -17.90 10.97 -4.95
N TYR A 156 -17.49 9.71 -5.08
CA TYR A 156 -17.20 9.06 -6.35
C TYR A 156 -17.92 7.71 -6.41
N ASP A 157 -18.20 7.26 -7.61
CA ASP A 157 -18.69 5.90 -7.84
C ASP A 157 -17.55 4.85 -7.84
N ALA A 158 -17.90 3.58 -7.94
CA ALA A 158 -16.93 2.48 -7.95
C ALA A 158 -15.93 2.55 -9.13
N ALA A 159 -16.28 3.23 -10.22
CA ALA A 159 -15.36 3.51 -11.33
C ALA A 159 -14.39 4.67 -11.02
N GLY A 160 -14.60 5.40 -9.93
CA GLY A 160 -13.82 6.58 -9.54
C GLY A 160 -14.26 7.85 -10.26
N LEU A 161 -15.45 7.87 -10.84
CA LEU A 161 -16.04 9.06 -11.44
C LEU A 161 -16.86 9.85 -10.41
N PRO A 162 -16.94 11.19 -10.53
CA PRO A 162 -17.71 12.00 -9.60
C PRO A 162 -19.18 11.57 -9.51
N GLY A 163 -19.66 11.32 -8.29
CA GLY A 163 -21.04 10.92 -8.01
C GLY A 163 -21.11 9.88 -6.89
N ALA A 164 -21.83 10.19 -5.82
CA ALA A 164 -22.05 9.27 -4.71
C ALA A 164 -22.82 8.01 -5.17
N ASN A 165 -22.45 6.85 -4.64
CA ASN A 165 -23.10 5.57 -4.94
C ASN A 165 -23.66 4.85 -3.70
N GLY A 166 -23.60 5.47 -2.54
CA GLY A 166 -24.04 4.90 -1.26
C GLY A 166 -22.97 4.07 -0.56
N ILE A 167 -21.74 4.04 -1.08
CA ILE A 167 -20.60 3.32 -0.53
C ILE A 167 -19.47 4.31 -0.31
N PRO A 168 -18.81 4.31 0.88
CA PRO A 168 -17.66 5.18 1.09
C PRO A 168 -16.56 4.96 0.04
N ASP A 169 -15.99 6.03 -0.47
CA ASP A 169 -14.98 6.02 -1.53
C ASP A 169 -13.79 5.09 -1.26
N ILE A 170 -13.35 5.01 -0.01
CA ILE A 170 -12.28 4.10 0.39
C ILE A 170 -12.68 2.63 0.26
N VAL A 171 -13.95 2.30 0.50
CA VAL A 171 -14.48 0.93 0.38
C VAL A 171 -14.47 0.48 -1.08
N ASP A 172 -14.83 1.38 -1.99
CA ASP A 172 -14.74 1.14 -3.43
C ASP A 172 -13.28 0.93 -3.88
N GLU A 173 -12.35 1.72 -3.35
CA GLU A 173 -10.93 1.59 -3.69
C GLU A 173 -10.32 0.30 -3.10
N ILE A 174 -10.70 -0.08 -1.88
CA ILE A 174 -10.36 -1.38 -1.27
C ILE A 174 -10.88 -2.53 -2.15
N LYS A 175 -12.14 -2.43 -2.58
CA LYS A 175 -12.76 -3.43 -3.48
C LYS A 175 -12.00 -3.55 -4.79
N TRP A 176 -11.54 -2.44 -5.38
CA TRP A 176 -10.71 -2.42 -6.59
C TRP A 176 -9.42 -3.24 -6.42
N GLY A 177 -8.72 -3.02 -5.32
CA GLY A 177 -7.50 -3.77 -5.01
C GLY A 177 -7.75 -5.24 -4.72
N LEU A 178 -8.78 -5.56 -3.94
CA LEU A 178 -9.16 -6.93 -3.63
C LEU A 178 -9.65 -7.70 -4.86
N ASP A 179 -10.35 -7.05 -5.81
CA ASP A 179 -10.69 -7.67 -7.10
C ASP A 179 -9.45 -8.13 -7.86
N TRP A 180 -8.42 -7.29 -7.87
CA TRP A 180 -7.16 -7.64 -8.51
C TRP A 180 -6.46 -8.79 -7.79
N LEU A 181 -6.34 -8.77 -6.46
CA LEU A 181 -5.79 -9.89 -5.69
C LEU A 181 -6.58 -11.17 -5.93
N ASN A 182 -7.91 -11.08 -6.03
CA ASN A 182 -8.76 -12.22 -6.32
C ASN A 182 -8.48 -12.85 -7.69
N ARG A 183 -8.18 -12.04 -8.71
CA ARG A 183 -7.74 -12.50 -10.04
C ARG A 183 -6.32 -13.08 -10.03
N MET A 184 -5.44 -12.54 -9.20
CA MET A 184 -4.07 -13.03 -8.98
C MET A 184 -4.04 -14.31 -8.11
N ASN A 185 -5.18 -14.76 -7.60
CA ASN A 185 -5.41 -16.05 -6.93
C ASN A 185 -6.64 -16.75 -7.52
N PRO A 186 -6.58 -17.21 -8.78
CA PRO A 186 -7.77 -17.72 -9.51
C PRO A 186 -8.29 -19.04 -8.97
N ALA A 187 -7.44 -19.86 -8.33
CA ALA A 187 -7.81 -21.16 -7.79
C ALA A 187 -6.94 -21.50 -6.55
N PRO A 188 -7.39 -22.42 -5.68
CA PRO A 188 -6.58 -22.92 -4.58
C PRO A 188 -5.22 -23.44 -5.06
N GLY A 189 -4.15 -22.93 -4.47
CA GLY A 189 -2.76 -23.27 -4.85
C GLY A 189 -2.19 -22.47 -6.00
N GLU A 190 -2.92 -21.56 -6.60
CA GLU A 190 -2.44 -20.66 -7.65
C GLU A 190 -2.26 -19.25 -7.08
N LEU A 191 -1.06 -18.96 -6.60
CA LEU A 191 -0.64 -17.64 -6.14
C LEU A 191 0.28 -17.01 -7.18
N TYR A 192 0.01 -15.76 -7.52
CA TYR A 192 0.87 -14.95 -8.37
C TYR A 192 1.32 -13.71 -7.59
N ASN A 193 2.55 -13.23 -7.79
CA ASN A 193 3.10 -12.13 -7.00
C ASN A 193 3.53 -10.90 -7.80
N GLN A 194 3.54 -10.97 -9.14
CA GLN A 194 4.05 -9.89 -9.96
C GLN A 194 3.41 -9.90 -11.34
N ILE A 195 3.12 -8.71 -11.89
CA ILE A 195 2.81 -8.48 -13.30
C ILE A 195 3.87 -7.55 -13.87
N ALA A 196 4.35 -7.83 -15.08
CA ALA A 196 5.46 -7.17 -15.75
C ALA A 196 6.80 -7.40 -15.04
N ASP A 197 7.86 -6.77 -15.53
CA ASP A 197 9.20 -6.77 -14.96
C ASP A 197 9.94 -5.49 -15.34
N ASP A 198 11.18 -5.34 -14.88
CA ASP A 198 11.97 -4.11 -15.00
C ASP A 198 12.34 -3.70 -16.45
N ARG A 199 11.91 -4.44 -17.47
CA ARG A 199 11.85 -3.93 -18.86
C ARG A 199 10.87 -2.78 -18.99
N ASP A 200 9.92 -2.65 -18.06
CA ASP A 200 9.00 -1.53 -17.94
C ASP A 200 9.68 -0.20 -17.64
N HIS A 201 10.89 -0.19 -17.11
CA HIS A 201 11.68 1.02 -16.85
C HIS A 201 12.13 1.72 -18.14
N ALA A 202 11.22 1.84 -19.09
CA ALA A 202 11.46 2.36 -20.44
C ALA A 202 11.30 3.90 -20.56
N GLY A 203 11.13 4.58 -19.45
CA GLY A 203 10.97 6.05 -19.39
C GLY A 203 9.51 6.51 -19.16
N MET A 204 9.37 7.81 -18.98
CA MET A 204 8.08 8.45 -18.67
C MET A 204 7.11 8.36 -19.84
N ARG A 205 5.89 7.88 -19.59
CA ARG A 205 4.80 7.76 -20.57
C ARG A 205 3.44 7.72 -19.86
N LEU A 206 2.36 7.93 -20.60
CA LEU A 206 1.02 7.68 -20.06
C LEU A 206 0.70 6.17 -20.14
N PRO A 207 0.04 5.59 -19.14
CA PRO A 207 -0.22 4.14 -19.10
C PRO A 207 -1.08 3.65 -20.29
N ASN A 208 -2.03 4.44 -20.77
CA ASN A 208 -2.82 4.12 -21.96
C ASN A 208 -2.05 4.26 -23.29
N LYS A 209 -0.79 4.70 -23.24
CA LYS A 209 0.13 4.79 -24.39
C LYS A 209 1.32 3.83 -24.23
N ASP A 210 1.31 2.99 -23.22
CA ASP A 210 2.36 2.00 -23.03
C ASP A 210 2.40 1.00 -24.19
N LYS A 211 3.62 0.77 -24.69
CA LYS A 211 3.90 -0.16 -25.80
C LYS A 211 5.12 -1.03 -25.52
N VAL A 212 5.47 -1.19 -24.24
CA VAL A 212 6.55 -2.10 -23.89
C VAL A 212 6.19 -3.49 -24.39
N ASP A 213 7.18 -4.14 -25.02
CA ASP A 213 7.04 -5.48 -25.58
C ASP A 213 7.77 -6.49 -24.68
N TYR A 214 6.99 -7.38 -24.09
CA TYR A 214 7.48 -8.47 -23.26
C TYR A 214 7.68 -9.79 -24.04
N GLY A 215 7.66 -9.72 -25.38
CA GLY A 215 7.74 -10.88 -26.26
C GLY A 215 6.39 -11.36 -26.78
N TYR A 216 5.31 -10.62 -26.47
CA TYR A 216 3.95 -10.92 -26.94
C TYR A 216 3.42 -9.87 -27.92
N GLY A 217 4.28 -8.93 -28.34
CA GLY A 217 3.97 -7.78 -29.20
C GLY A 217 3.75 -6.48 -28.40
N PRO A 218 4.03 -5.32 -29.02
CA PRO A 218 3.97 -4.02 -28.35
C PRO A 218 2.60 -3.71 -27.76
N GLY A 219 2.54 -3.45 -26.45
CA GLY A 219 1.31 -3.12 -25.74
C GLY A 219 0.31 -4.28 -25.59
N ASN A 220 0.72 -5.48 -25.91
CA ASN A 220 -0.02 -6.71 -25.59
C ASN A 220 0.22 -7.16 -24.14
N GLY A 221 -0.31 -8.32 -23.76
CA GLY A 221 -0.26 -8.79 -22.39
C GLY A 221 1.15 -8.88 -21.80
N ARG A 222 1.25 -8.65 -20.51
CA ARG A 222 2.48 -8.65 -19.73
C ARG A 222 2.70 -10.01 -19.04
N PRO A 223 3.94 -10.36 -18.63
CA PRO A 223 4.18 -11.59 -17.88
C PRO A 223 3.57 -11.52 -16.49
N VAL A 224 3.01 -12.65 -16.05
CA VAL A 224 2.41 -12.85 -14.72
C VAL A 224 3.17 -13.97 -14.02
N TYR A 225 3.73 -13.69 -12.87
CA TYR A 225 4.68 -14.53 -12.19
C TYR A 225 4.01 -15.43 -11.17
N PHE A 226 4.04 -16.74 -11.43
CA PHE A 226 3.55 -17.74 -10.49
C PHE A 226 4.51 -17.93 -9.32
N CYS A 227 3.99 -18.00 -8.10
CA CYS A 227 4.75 -18.30 -6.89
C CYS A 227 5.09 -19.80 -6.84
N SER A 228 6.19 -20.18 -7.51
CA SER A 228 6.65 -21.57 -7.54
C SER A 228 7.20 -22.02 -6.18
N GLY A 229 7.65 -21.06 -5.34
CA GLY A 229 8.37 -21.32 -4.10
C GLY A 229 9.78 -21.84 -4.31
N GLU A 230 10.32 -21.69 -5.52
CA GLU A 230 11.69 -22.02 -5.91
C GLU A 230 12.33 -20.79 -6.55
N PRO A 231 13.68 -20.65 -6.50
CA PRO A 231 14.38 -19.58 -7.18
C PRO A 231 14.02 -19.50 -8.67
N GLN A 232 13.81 -18.26 -9.14
CA GLN A 232 13.43 -17.99 -10.52
C GLN A 232 14.55 -17.25 -11.24
N VAL A 233 15.02 -17.81 -12.36
CA VAL A 233 16.02 -17.20 -13.22
C VAL A 233 15.35 -16.31 -14.25
N ARG A 234 15.78 -15.01 -14.30
CA ARG A 234 15.33 -14.06 -15.32
C ARG A 234 16.51 -13.30 -15.87
N GLY A 235 16.63 -13.29 -17.19
CA GLY A 235 17.82 -12.72 -17.83
C GLY A 235 19.09 -13.33 -17.24
N GLN A 236 19.93 -12.49 -16.64
CA GLN A 236 21.16 -12.90 -15.95
C GLN A 236 21.02 -13.01 -14.44
N PHE A 237 19.84 -12.71 -13.88
CA PHE A 237 19.61 -12.67 -12.45
C PHE A 237 18.74 -13.85 -11.99
N MET A 238 18.97 -14.26 -10.76
CA MET A 238 18.17 -15.27 -10.09
C MET A 238 17.79 -14.75 -8.70
N ASN A 239 16.52 -14.83 -8.35
CA ASN A 239 16.07 -14.48 -7.01
C ASN A 239 16.41 -15.60 -6.01
N ALA A 240 16.27 -15.30 -4.72
CA ALA A 240 16.55 -16.22 -3.62
C ALA A 240 15.24 -16.74 -2.96
N THR A 241 14.20 -16.95 -3.74
CA THR A 241 12.93 -17.52 -3.25
C THR A 241 13.16 -18.85 -2.53
N THR A 242 12.58 -19.01 -1.34
CA THR A 242 12.70 -20.20 -0.49
C THR A 242 11.37 -20.88 -0.21
N GLY A 243 10.26 -20.23 -0.53
CA GLY A 243 8.90 -20.73 -0.29
C GLY A 243 7.85 -19.80 -0.87
N VAL A 244 6.62 -19.91 -0.38
CA VAL A 244 5.49 -19.07 -0.82
C VAL A 244 4.81 -18.34 0.34
N ALA A 245 5.29 -18.52 1.57
CA ALA A 245 4.57 -18.09 2.78
C ALA A 245 4.43 -16.57 2.87
N SER A 246 5.44 -15.78 2.46
CA SER A 246 5.33 -14.32 2.46
C SER A 246 4.16 -13.83 1.58
N THR A 247 4.02 -14.37 0.38
CA THR A 247 2.90 -14.04 -0.51
C THR A 247 1.57 -14.62 0.00
N ALA A 248 1.58 -15.86 0.48
CA ALA A 248 0.38 -16.55 0.96
C ALA A 248 -0.25 -15.84 2.18
N GLY A 249 0.58 -15.37 3.12
CA GLY A 249 0.13 -14.60 4.29
C GLY A 249 -0.52 -13.27 3.91
N LYS A 250 0.04 -12.56 2.92
CA LYS A 250 -0.54 -11.33 2.37
C LYS A 250 -1.93 -11.56 1.75
N TYR A 251 -2.11 -12.63 0.99
CA TYR A 251 -3.42 -13.02 0.47
C TYR A 251 -4.40 -13.35 1.59
N ALA A 252 -3.98 -14.18 2.54
CA ALA A 252 -4.82 -14.62 3.64
C ALA A 252 -5.32 -13.45 4.49
N SER A 253 -4.43 -12.55 4.89
CA SER A 253 -4.76 -11.38 5.71
C SER A 253 -5.70 -10.42 4.98
N CYS A 254 -5.41 -10.11 3.70
CA CYS A 254 -6.25 -9.23 2.88
C CYS A 254 -7.64 -9.82 2.64
N PHE A 255 -7.74 -11.11 2.32
CA PHE A 255 -9.02 -11.74 2.07
C PHE A 255 -9.85 -11.88 3.35
N ALA A 256 -9.26 -12.30 4.47
CA ALA A 256 -9.98 -12.44 5.73
C ALA A 256 -10.51 -11.10 6.27
N LEU A 257 -9.68 -10.06 6.31
CA LEU A 257 -10.12 -8.72 6.73
C LEU A 257 -11.10 -8.12 5.71
N GLY A 258 -10.80 -8.25 4.41
CA GLY A 258 -11.64 -7.73 3.33
C GLY A 258 -13.04 -8.34 3.33
N ALA A 259 -13.16 -9.64 3.56
CA ALA A 259 -14.45 -10.33 3.66
C ALA A 259 -15.31 -9.75 4.80
N ARG A 260 -14.71 -9.56 6.00
CA ARG A 260 -15.44 -8.98 7.13
C ARG A 260 -15.90 -7.55 6.86
N LEU A 261 -15.02 -6.73 6.26
CA LEU A 261 -15.28 -5.33 6.01
C LEU A 261 -16.29 -5.11 4.87
N LEU A 262 -16.17 -5.88 3.79
CA LEU A 262 -17.01 -5.72 2.60
C LEU A 262 -18.39 -6.39 2.70
N LYS A 263 -18.63 -7.19 3.71
CA LYS A 263 -19.87 -7.97 3.86
C LYS A 263 -21.15 -7.16 3.71
N ASN A 264 -21.16 -5.93 4.19
CA ASN A 264 -22.34 -5.06 4.14
C ASN A 264 -22.45 -4.25 2.84
N PHE A 265 -21.37 -4.16 2.06
CA PHE A 265 -21.29 -3.37 0.83
C PHE A 265 -21.32 -4.27 -0.42
N TYR A 266 -20.55 -5.35 -0.39
CA TYR A 266 -20.35 -6.28 -1.50
C TYR A 266 -20.46 -7.74 -1.02
N PRO A 267 -21.64 -8.19 -0.57
CA PRO A 267 -21.80 -9.47 0.13
C PRO A 267 -21.37 -10.70 -0.69
N GLU A 268 -21.65 -10.74 -1.98
CA GLU A 268 -21.27 -11.86 -2.84
C GLU A 268 -19.74 -11.94 -3.00
N PHE A 269 -19.10 -10.82 -3.24
CA PHE A 269 -17.65 -10.74 -3.34
C PHE A 269 -16.97 -11.06 -2.02
N ALA A 270 -17.51 -10.55 -0.90
CA ALA A 270 -17.02 -10.86 0.43
C ALA A 270 -17.03 -12.37 0.71
N ALA A 271 -18.12 -13.07 0.35
CA ALA A 271 -18.20 -14.52 0.50
C ALA A 271 -17.19 -15.27 -0.40
N GLU A 272 -16.94 -14.77 -1.62
CA GLU A 272 -15.94 -15.35 -2.53
C GLU A 272 -14.53 -15.29 -1.95
N ILE A 273 -14.08 -14.12 -1.47
CA ILE A 273 -12.74 -13.95 -0.92
C ILE A 273 -12.59 -14.62 0.46
N GLU A 274 -13.65 -14.69 1.27
CA GLU A 274 -13.66 -15.43 2.53
C GLU A 274 -13.32 -16.90 2.32
N ALA A 275 -13.93 -17.51 1.29
CA ALA A 275 -13.65 -18.91 0.95
C ALA A 275 -12.21 -19.17 0.49
N LYS A 276 -11.50 -18.13 0.03
CA LYS A 276 -10.10 -18.22 -0.41
C LYS A 276 -9.07 -17.96 0.68
N ALA A 277 -9.45 -17.27 1.77
CA ALA A 277 -8.52 -16.80 2.78
C ALA A 277 -7.73 -17.94 3.44
N ASP A 278 -8.43 -18.98 3.93
CA ASP A 278 -7.76 -20.14 4.52
C ASP A 278 -6.96 -20.93 3.48
N ALA A 279 -7.50 -21.13 2.29
CA ALA A 279 -6.78 -21.86 1.24
C ALA A 279 -5.45 -21.20 0.87
N ALA A 280 -5.40 -19.87 0.85
CA ALA A 280 -4.15 -19.12 0.65
C ALA A 280 -3.19 -19.33 1.84
N TYR A 281 -3.67 -19.19 3.08
CA TYR A 281 -2.88 -19.40 4.27
C TYR A 281 -2.25 -20.81 4.30
N GLN A 282 -3.03 -21.84 3.98
CA GLN A 282 -2.55 -23.22 3.96
C GLN A 282 -1.45 -23.47 2.92
N GLN A 283 -1.37 -22.69 1.84
CA GLN A 283 -0.23 -22.74 0.92
C GLN A 283 1.06 -22.30 1.62
N GLY A 284 1.02 -21.22 2.39
CA GLY A 284 2.16 -20.75 3.18
C GLY A 284 2.61 -21.77 4.23
N VAL A 285 1.66 -22.41 4.92
CA VAL A 285 1.95 -23.49 5.88
C VAL A 285 2.64 -24.68 5.20
N LYS A 286 2.17 -25.08 4.02
CA LYS A 286 2.73 -26.22 3.26
C LYS A 286 4.10 -25.94 2.68
N LYS A 287 4.39 -24.71 2.27
CA LYS A 287 5.67 -24.32 1.65
C LYS A 287 6.19 -23.03 2.29
N PRO A 288 6.68 -23.10 3.55
CA PRO A 288 7.20 -21.96 4.27
C PRO A 288 8.45 -21.38 3.60
N GLY A 289 8.61 -20.05 3.69
CA GLY A 289 9.70 -19.31 3.08
C GLY A 289 9.21 -18.07 2.33
N ALA A 290 10.13 -17.20 1.94
CA ALA A 290 9.85 -15.99 1.21
C ALA A 290 9.74 -16.25 -0.31
N CYS A 291 8.79 -15.59 -0.96
CA CYS A 291 8.61 -15.59 -2.41
C CYS A 291 9.01 -14.23 -2.96
N GLN A 292 10.23 -14.13 -3.45
CA GLN A 292 10.75 -12.88 -4.01
C GLN A 292 10.17 -12.61 -5.40
N THR A 293 10.17 -11.34 -5.80
CA THR A 293 9.88 -10.92 -7.16
C THR A 293 11.07 -11.22 -8.09
N ALA A 294 10.85 -11.12 -9.39
CA ALA A 294 11.87 -11.45 -10.39
C ALA A 294 12.23 -10.23 -11.25
N SER A 295 13.51 -10.08 -11.57
CA SER A 295 14.05 -9.03 -12.43
C SER A 295 14.71 -9.58 -13.67
N VAL A 296 14.83 -8.76 -14.72
CA VAL A 296 15.45 -9.10 -16.00
C VAL A 296 16.69 -8.24 -16.26
N LEU A 297 16.61 -6.95 -15.97
CA LEU A 297 17.66 -5.96 -16.26
C LEU A 297 18.38 -5.49 -14.99
N SER A 298 17.68 -5.38 -13.87
CA SER A 298 18.21 -4.94 -12.58
C SER A 298 18.62 -6.15 -11.72
N PRO A 299 19.66 -6.04 -10.87
CA PRO A 299 20.07 -7.14 -10.00
C PRO A 299 19.08 -7.47 -8.91
N TYR A 300 18.18 -6.53 -8.55
CA TYR A 300 17.18 -6.73 -7.50
C TYR A 300 15.85 -6.08 -7.84
N ILE A 301 14.78 -6.65 -7.32
CA ILE A 301 13.46 -6.06 -7.10
C ILE A 301 13.03 -6.65 -5.75
N TYR A 302 12.04 -6.20 -5.04
CA TYR A 302 11.58 -6.65 -3.72
C TYR A 302 12.15 -8.01 -3.22
N GLU A 303 13.29 -7.95 -2.56
CA GLU A 303 14.04 -9.10 -2.05
C GLU A 303 13.57 -9.47 -0.63
N GLU A 304 12.31 -9.87 -0.50
CA GLU A 304 11.79 -10.36 0.78
C GLU A 304 12.64 -11.55 1.28
N ASP A 305 13.06 -11.54 2.53
CA ASP A 305 13.72 -12.67 3.20
C ASP A 305 12.98 -13.10 4.49
N ASN A 306 12.03 -12.29 4.95
CA ASN A 306 11.10 -12.62 6.03
C ASN A 306 9.75 -13.08 5.46
N TRP A 307 9.04 -13.87 6.21
CA TRP A 307 7.73 -14.41 5.86
C TRP A 307 6.86 -14.72 7.10
N VAL A 308 7.47 -14.66 8.29
CA VAL A 308 6.77 -15.03 9.52
C VAL A 308 5.77 -13.97 9.95
N ASP A 309 6.08 -12.69 9.71
CA ASP A 309 5.21 -11.54 9.92
C ASP A 309 3.94 -11.62 9.06
N ASP A 310 4.06 -11.99 7.80
CA ASP A 310 2.94 -12.18 6.89
C ASP A 310 2.02 -13.34 7.35
N MET A 311 2.63 -14.44 7.78
CA MET A 311 1.88 -15.60 8.29
C MET A 311 1.26 -15.32 9.66
N GLU A 312 1.92 -14.54 10.52
CA GLU A 312 1.35 -14.05 11.77
C GLU A 312 0.09 -13.25 11.51
N LEU A 313 0.19 -12.25 10.62
CA LEU A 313 -0.94 -11.39 10.26
C LEU A 313 -2.08 -12.19 9.62
N GLY A 314 -1.76 -13.11 8.71
CA GLY A 314 -2.73 -14.00 8.07
C GLY A 314 -3.47 -14.86 9.08
N ALA A 315 -2.76 -15.48 10.01
CA ALA A 315 -3.34 -16.28 11.08
C ALA A 315 -4.24 -15.45 12.00
N MET A 316 -3.79 -14.24 12.40
CA MET A 316 -4.59 -13.36 13.25
C MET A 316 -5.89 -12.93 12.58
N GLU A 317 -5.87 -12.59 11.30
CA GLU A 317 -7.08 -12.19 10.58
C GLU A 317 -8.04 -13.37 10.35
N LEU A 318 -7.52 -14.58 10.13
CA LEU A 318 -8.32 -15.81 10.10
C LEU A 318 -8.95 -16.12 11.46
N PHE A 319 -8.20 -15.95 12.55
CA PHE A 319 -8.77 -16.08 13.91
C PHE A 319 -9.93 -15.10 14.12
N LYS A 320 -9.77 -13.84 13.75
CA LYS A 320 -10.84 -12.84 13.87
C LYS A 320 -12.07 -13.17 13.02
N SER A 321 -11.90 -13.86 11.91
CA SER A 321 -12.99 -14.28 11.03
C SER A 321 -13.70 -15.53 11.53
N THR A 322 -12.97 -16.52 12.07
CA THR A 322 -13.49 -17.87 12.37
C THR A 322 -13.71 -18.11 13.86
N GLY A 323 -12.99 -17.43 14.73
CA GLY A 323 -12.93 -17.72 16.16
C GLY A 323 -12.13 -18.99 16.50
N ASP A 324 -11.50 -19.64 15.51
CA ASP A 324 -10.71 -20.87 15.75
C ASP A 324 -9.39 -20.55 16.43
N LEU A 325 -9.24 -21.04 17.67
CA LEU A 325 -8.05 -20.84 18.50
C LEU A 325 -6.77 -21.41 17.87
N THR A 326 -6.87 -22.31 16.92
CA THR A 326 -5.71 -22.86 16.21
C THR A 326 -4.95 -21.75 15.48
N TYR A 327 -5.67 -20.83 14.82
CA TYR A 327 -5.04 -19.68 14.17
C TYR A 327 -4.41 -18.71 15.16
N LEU A 328 -5.05 -18.47 16.31
CA LEU A 328 -4.44 -17.65 17.37
C LEU A 328 -3.13 -18.25 17.90
N GLN A 329 -3.10 -19.56 18.12
CA GLN A 329 -1.88 -20.26 18.52
C GLN A 329 -0.77 -20.14 17.47
N GLN A 330 -1.10 -20.31 16.19
CA GLN A 330 -0.17 -20.15 15.09
C GLN A 330 0.35 -18.72 14.99
N ALA A 331 -0.51 -17.71 15.13
CA ALA A 331 -0.09 -16.31 15.15
C ALA A 331 0.93 -16.04 16.29
N VAL A 332 0.66 -16.54 17.49
CA VAL A 332 1.60 -16.43 18.63
C VAL A 332 2.93 -17.14 18.35
N GLU A 333 2.90 -18.29 17.68
CA GLU A 333 4.12 -19.02 17.31
C GLU A 333 4.95 -18.24 16.25
N TYR A 334 4.30 -17.64 15.26
CA TYR A 334 4.98 -16.80 14.28
C TYR A 334 5.55 -15.53 14.93
N GLY A 335 4.78 -14.82 15.77
CA GLY A 335 5.25 -13.64 16.47
C GLY A 335 6.43 -13.90 17.42
N ARG A 336 6.58 -15.13 17.95
CA ARG A 336 7.77 -15.54 18.71
C ARG A 336 9.00 -15.79 17.84
N ARG A 337 8.79 -16.09 16.57
CA ARG A 337 9.87 -16.34 15.58
C ARG A 337 10.27 -15.07 14.86
N GLU A 338 9.42 -14.04 14.89
CA GLU A 338 9.69 -12.76 14.23
C GLU A 338 10.98 -12.14 14.80
N PRO A 339 11.97 -11.82 13.95
CA PRO A 339 13.19 -11.19 14.42
C PRO A 339 12.90 -9.76 14.89
N VAL A 340 13.34 -9.44 16.12
CA VAL A 340 13.27 -8.07 16.63
C VAL A 340 14.36 -7.25 15.93
N THR A 341 13.99 -6.55 14.87
CA THR A 341 14.88 -5.64 14.16
C THR A 341 14.44 -4.20 14.35
N PRO A 342 15.36 -3.23 14.49
CA PRO A 342 14.99 -1.83 14.54
C PRO A 342 14.35 -1.44 13.21
N TRP A 343 13.14 -0.93 13.25
CA TRP A 343 12.50 -0.37 12.06
C TRP A 343 13.37 0.75 11.48
N MET A 344 13.62 0.72 10.16
CA MET A 344 14.61 1.56 9.49
C MET A 344 16.06 1.38 10.00
N GLY A 345 16.36 0.25 10.63
CA GLY A 345 17.70 -0.14 11.04
C GLY A 345 18.51 -0.81 9.92
N ALA A 346 19.51 -1.60 10.32
CA ALA A 346 20.49 -2.19 9.40
C ALA A 346 19.92 -3.23 8.42
N ASP A 347 18.71 -3.75 8.66
CA ASP A 347 18.07 -4.81 7.87
C ASP A 347 16.68 -4.38 7.34
N SER A 348 16.61 -3.25 6.65
CA SER A 348 15.37 -2.77 6.03
C SER A 348 14.80 -3.73 4.97
N ALA A 349 15.59 -4.64 4.43
CA ALA A 349 15.16 -5.62 3.44
C ALA A 349 14.27 -6.77 4.01
N ARG A 350 14.17 -6.89 5.33
CA ARG A 350 13.39 -7.96 5.98
C ARG A 350 11.92 -7.66 6.19
N HIS A 351 11.51 -6.40 6.02
CA HIS A 351 10.19 -5.92 6.37
C HIS A 351 9.52 -5.18 5.20
N TYR A 352 9.28 -5.89 4.13
CA TYR A 352 8.49 -5.38 3.02
C TYR A 352 7.00 -5.73 3.16
#